data_3d8323e848e5887de5a5a8c01e85016a
#
_entry.id   3d8323e848e5887de5a5a8c01e85016a
#
_cell.length_a   1.000
_cell.length_b   1.000
_cell.length_c   1.000
_cell.angle_alpha   90.00
_cell.angle_beta   90.00
_cell.angle_gamma   90.00
#
_symmetry.space_group_name_H-M   'P 1'
#
loop_
_entity.id
_entity.type
_entity.pdbx_description
1 polymer ?
#
loop_
_entity_poly.entity_id
_entity_poly.type
_entity_poly.pdbx_seq_one_letter_code
_entity_poly.pdbx_strand_id
1 'polypeptide(L)'
;KSNRISIQALRFGTDIHGRDVFSRIVYGARYSLSVGVISVLFGIVAGSIFGITIAYIGGRVDIIGSRVIDVMFGFPSFLLSLLVVAIIGVGLWNVVFAVGLASIPHFARIIRSAALQVKEQPYIEACVNMGFGKIRIMFNHILPNIFPIIIVIATMDLGGAIISIASLSFLGLGAQPPEPEWGAMLSSGRELSLIHI
;
A
#
# COMPACT_ATOMS: atom_id res chain seq x y z
N LYS A 1 -23.38 31.96 -32.80
CA LYS A 1 -23.09 32.40 -31.42
C LYS A 1 -21.76 31.72 -31.03
N SER A 2 -20.68 32.47 -31.18
CA SER A 2 -19.32 32.08 -30.78
C SER A 2 -19.33 31.87 -29.26
N ASN A 3 -19.23 30.62 -28.81
CA ASN A 3 -18.85 30.32 -27.44
C ASN A 3 -17.37 30.76 -27.29
N ARG A 4 -17.19 32.02 -26.88
CA ARG A 4 -15.92 32.42 -26.28
C ARG A 4 -15.84 31.61 -24.96
N ILE A 5 -15.20 30.46 -25.02
CA ILE A 5 -14.63 29.86 -23.83
C ILE A 5 -13.74 30.96 -23.28
N SER A 6 -14.17 31.59 -22.16
CA SER A 6 -13.33 32.47 -21.41
C SER A 6 -12.03 31.70 -21.16
N ILE A 7 -10.94 32.13 -21.76
CA ILE A 7 -9.59 31.70 -21.44
C ILE A 7 -9.32 32.26 -20.05
N GLN A 8 -9.96 31.71 -19.03
CA GLN A 8 -9.48 31.83 -17.68
C GLN A 8 -8.05 31.31 -17.76
N ALA A 9 -7.10 32.14 -17.42
CA ALA A 9 -5.68 31.84 -17.50
C ALA A 9 -5.44 30.52 -16.79
N LEU A 10 -5.32 29.42 -17.56
CA LEU A 10 -5.07 28.09 -17.04
C LEU A 10 -3.68 28.12 -16.41
N ARG A 11 -3.61 27.93 -15.09
CA ARG A 11 -2.38 28.17 -14.29
C ARG A 11 -1.20 27.35 -14.77
N PHE A 12 -1.43 26.13 -15.27
CA PHE A 12 -0.41 25.23 -15.79
C PHE A 12 -0.69 24.74 -17.21
N GLY A 13 -1.54 25.46 -17.96
CA GLY A 13 -1.91 25.07 -19.32
C GLY A 13 -2.86 23.87 -19.37
N THR A 14 -2.93 23.25 -20.56
CA THR A 14 -3.77 22.09 -20.86
C THR A 14 -2.94 20.87 -21.19
N ASP A 15 -3.51 19.69 -20.94
CA ASP A 15 -2.97 18.43 -21.44
C ASP A 15 -3.26 18.24 -22.95
N ILE A 16 -2.80 17.13 -23.53
CA ILE A 16 -2.99 16.78 -24.95
C ILE A 16 -4.48 16.70 -25.36
N HIS A 17 -5.39 16.63 -24.42
CA HIS A 17 -6.83 16.58 -24.63
C HIS A 17 -7.53 17.91 -24.32
N GLY A 18 -6.77 19.00 -24.10
CA GLY A 18 -7.32 20.31 -23.77
C GLY A 18 -7.88 20.45 -22.37
N ARG A 19 -7.57 19.54 -21.44
CA ARG A 19 -8.07 19.55 -20.05
C ARG A 19 -7.11 20.32 -19.16
N ASP A 20 -7.63 21.12 -18.21
CA ASP A 20 -6.83 21.91 -17.27
C ASP A 20 -5.95 21.02 -16.37
N VAL A 21 -4.63 21.18 -16.48
CA VAL A 21 -3.64 20.39 -15.74
C VAL A 21 -3.73 20.67 -14.24
N PHE A 22 -3.91 21.93 -13.81
CA PHE A 22 -3.98 22.27 -12.39
C PHE A 22 -5.17 21.59 -11.70
N SER A 23 -6.36 21.71 -12.30
CA SER A 23 -7.57 21.07 -11.76
C SER A 23 -7.40 19.54 -11.68
N ARG A 24 -6.75 18.94 -12.67
CA ARG A 24 -6.49 17.48 -12.68
C ARG A 24 -5.49 17.06 -11.60
N ILE A 25 -4.45 17.87 -11.32
CA ILE A 25 -3.51 17.57 -10.22
C ILE A 25 -4.23 17.60 -8.88
N VAL A 26 -5.02 18.65 -8.62
CA VAL A 26 -5.75 18.79 -7.36
C VAL A 26 -6.81 17.71 -7.18
N TYR A 27 -7.57 17.42 -8.24
CA TYR A 27 -8.60 16.38 -8.20
C TYR A 27 -7.96 14.97 -8.13
N GLY A 28 -6.87 14.76 -8.86
CA GLY A 28 -6.10 13.52 -8.88
C GLY A 28 -5.46 13.18 -7.55
N ALA A 29 -5.19 14.20 -6.69
CA ALA A 29 -4.72 13.95 -5.34
C ALA A 29 -5.67 13.03 -4.55
N ARG A 30 -6.98 13.19 -4.70
CA ARG A 30 -7.98 12.31 -4.05
C ARG A 30 -7.83 10.86 -4.48
N TYR A 31 -7.59 10.62 -5.77
CA TYR A 31 -7.35 9.28 -6.30
C TYR A 31 -6.03 8.71 -5.78
N SER A 32 -4.93 9.41 -6.03
CA SER A 32 -3.60 8.91 -5.69
C SER A 32 -3.40 8.71 -4.19
N LEU A 33 -3.94 9.60 -3.33
CA LEU A 33 -3.87 9.44 -1.89
C LEU A 33 -4.79 8.31 -1.40
N SER A 34 -6.03 8.23 -1.89
CA SER A 34 -6.96 7.18 -1.44
C SER A 34 -6.48 5.78 -1.82
N VAL A 35 -5.99 5.58 -3.04
CA VAL A 35 -5.48 4.27 -3.45
C VAL A 35 -4.22 3.87 -2.68
N GLY A 36 -3.34 4.85 -2.36
CA GLY A 36 -2.19 4.63 -1.48
C GLY A 36 -2.61 4.16 -0.09
N VAL A 37 -3.58 4.86 0.54
CA VAL A 37 -4.13 4.49 1.85
C VAL A 37 -4.75 3.09 1.82
N ILE A 38 -5.58 2.78 0.82
CA ILE A 38 -6.24 1.48 0.70
C ILE A 38 -5.20 0.36 0.54
N SER A 39 -4.16 0.57 -0.27
CA SER A 39 -3.09 -0.39 -0.47
C SER A 39 -2.33 -0.68 0.84
N VAL A 40 -1.95 0.37 1.58
CA VAL A 40 -1.27 0.23 2.88
C VAL A 40 -2.19 -0.45 3.90
N LEU A 41 -3.46 -0.06 3.98
CA LEU A 41 -4.42 -0.68 4.89
C LEU A 41 -4.58 -2.18 4.61
N PHE A 42 -4.66 -2.57 3.34
CA PHE A 42 -4.71 -3.98 2.97
C PHE A 42 -3.44 -4.73 3.42
N GLY A 43 -2.27 -4.19 3.09
CA GLY A 43 -0.98 -4.81 3.44
C GLY A 43 -0.77 -4.92 4.95
N ILE A 44 -1.09 -3.85 5.71
CA ILE A 44 -0.86 -3.83 7.16
C ILE A 44 -1.87 -4.70 7.93
N VAL A 45 -3.13 -4.76 7.49
CA VAL A 45 -4.13 -5.64 8.12
C VAL A 45 -3.74 -7.10 7.90
N ALA A 46 -3.44 -7.49 6.66
CA ALA A 46 -3.01 -8.86 6.35
C ALA A 46 -1.68 -9.21 7.04
N GLY A 47 -0.70 -8.30 7.00
CA GLY A 47 0.59 -8.46 7.67
C GLY A 47 0.47 -8.55 9.18
N SER A 48 -0.44 -7.76 9.80
CA SER A 48 -0.69 -7.80 11.24
C SER A 48 -1.30 -9.14 11.66
N ILE A 49 -2.34 -9.59 10.98
CA ILE A 49 -2.97 -10.88 11.26
C ILE A 49 -1.94 -12.00 11.15
N PHE A 50 -1.19 -12.01 10.06
CA PHE A 50 -0.17 -13.03 9.83
C PHE A 50 0.95 -12.96 10.87
N GLY A 51 1.55 -11.77 11.09
CA GLY A 51 2.67 -11.57 12.02
C GLY A 51 2.32 -11.91 13.46
N ILE A 52 1.16 -11.43 13.97
CA ILE A 52 0.68 -11.75 15.32
C ILE A 52 0.42 -13.26 15.47
N THR A 53 -0.21 -13.87 14.47
CA THR A 53 -0.56 -15.29 14.52
C THR A 53 0.66 -16.18 14.63
N ILE A 54 1.67 -15.98 13.77
CA ILE A 54 2.90 -16.79 13.80
C ILE A 54 3.70 -16.55 15.08
N ALA A 55 3.79 -15.30 15.57
CA ALA A 55 4.46 -14.95 16.81
C ALA A 55 3.79 -15.61 18.03
N TYR A 56 2.46 -15.54 18.10
CA TYR A 56 1.72 -16.04 19.26
C TYR A 56 1.70 -17.56 19.33
N ILE A 57 1.42 -18.25 18.22
CA ILE A 57 1.39 -19.71 18.19
C ILE A 57 2.79 -20.27 18.42
N GLY A 58 3.82 -19.72 17.78
CA GLY A 58 5.20 -20.13 17.95
C GLY A 58 5.54 -21.49 17.33
N GLY A 59 6.66 -22.08 17.73
CA GLY A 59 7.08 -23.41 17.32
C GLY A 59 7.18 -23.58 15.80
N ARG A 60 6.62 -24.66 15.26
CA ARG A 60 6.65 -24.95 13.82
C ARG A 60 5.90 -23.93 12.97
N VAL A 61 4.83 -23.34 13.50
CA VAL A 61 4.04 -22.31 12.78
C VAL A 61 4.88 -21.06 12.58
N ASP A 62 5.61 -20.64 13.59
CA ASP A 62 6.51 -19.51 13.50
C ASP A 62 7.68 -19.76 12.54
N ILE A 63 8.28 -20.94 12.58
CA ILE A 63 9.36 -21.32 11.66
C ILE A 63 8.86 -21.28 10.21
N ILE A 64 7.75 -21.95 9.92
CA ILE A 64 7.19 -22.00 8.55
C ILE A 64 6.74 -20.61 8.10
N GLY A 65 6.02 -19.87 8.94
CA GLY A 65 5.56 -18.52 8.61
C GLY A 65 6.71 -17.56 8.34
N SER A 66 7.79 -17.61 9.12
CA SER A 66 9.00 -16.83 8.88
C SER A 66 9.67 -17.21 7.56
N ARG A 67 9.71 -18.48 7.19
CA ARG A 67 10.22 -18.91 5.88
C ARG A 67 9.39 -18.39 4.71
N VAL A 68 8.06 -18.34 4.86
CA VAL A 68 7.19 -17.73 3.85
C VAL A 68 7.52 -16.24 3.68
N ILE A 69 7.67 -15.51 4.78
CA ILE A 69 8.12 -14.11 4.75
C ILE A 69 9.47 -13.99 4.03
N ASP A 70 10.45 -14.83 4.37
CA ASP A 70 11.79 -14.79 3.79
C ASP A 70 11.78 -15.05 2.28
N VAL A 71 10.97 -16.01 1.81
CA VAL A 71 10.79 -16.30 0.38
C VAL A 71 10.20 -15.08 -0.35
N MET A 72 9.19 -14.43 0.23
CA MET A 72 8.61 -13.23 -0.37
C MET A 72 9.62 -12.06 -0.44
N PHE A 73 10.51 -11.92 0.56
CA PHE A 73 11.60 -10.93 0.53
C PHE A 73 12.70 -11.26 -0.49
N GLY A 74 12.77 -12.48 -0.98
CA GLY A 74 13.66 -12.85 -2.09
C GLY A 74 13.35 -12.11 -3.38
N PHE A 75 12.13 -11.55 -3.50
CA PHE A 75 11.72 -10.72 -4.63
C PHE A 75 11.69 -9.24 -4.22
N PRO A 76 12.32 -8.32 -5.00
CA PRO A 76 12.11 -6.89 -4.82
C PRO A 76 10.61 -6.56 -4.87
N SER A 77 10.11 -5.80 -3.89
CA SER A 77 8.67 -5.55 -3.72
C SER A 77 7.99 -4.96 -4.98
N PHE A 78 8.69 -4.08 -5.70
CA PHE A 78 8.20 -3.51 -6.94
C PHE A 78 8.05 -4.58 -8.04
N LEU A 79 9.03 -5.48 -8.18
CA LEU A 79 8.95 -6.58 -9.15
C LEU A 79 7.86 -7.59 -8.78
N LEU A 80 7.66 -7.84 -7.49
CA LEU A 80 6.55 -8.67 -7.03
C LEU A 80 5.21 -8.05 -7.39
N SER A 81 5.03 -6.74 -7.18
CA SER A 81 3.81 -6.04 -7.59
C SER A 81 3.59 -6.10 -9.11
N LEU A 82 4.64 -5.92 -9.89
CA LEU A 82 4.60 -6.03 -11.36
C LEU A 82 4.17 -7.43 -11.80
N LEU A 83 4.74 -8.48 -11.20
CA LEU A 83 4.37 -9.86 -11.48
C LEU A 83 2.90 -10.14 -11.16
N VAL A 84 2.42 -9.66 -10.02
CA VAL A 84 1.01 -9.82 -9.63
C VAL A 84 0.10 -9.13 -10.64
N VAL A 85 0.39 -7.88 -11.04
CA VAL A 85 -0.40 -7.17 -12.05
C VAL A 85 -0.35 -7.89 -13.41
N ALA A 86 0.79 -8.46 -13.79
CA ALA A 86 0.89 -9.23 -15.04
C ALA A 86 -0.03 -10.46 -15.06
N ILE A 87 -0.32 -11.04 -13.89
CA ILE A 87 -1.21 -12.22 -13.76
C ILE A 87 -2.68 -11.80 -13.69
N ILE A 88 -3.02 -10.78 -12.88
CA ILE A 88 -4.42 -10.39 -12.64
C ILE A 88 -4.95 -9.38 -13.67
N GLY A 89 -4.06 -8.79 -14.46
CA GLY A 89 -4.40 -7.83 -15.51
C GLY A 89 -4.22 -6.36 -15.12
N VAL A 90 -4.33 -5.51 -16.13
CA VAL A 90 -4.21 -4.04 -16.02
C VAL A 90 -5.40 -3.45 -15.29
N GLY A 91 -5.18 -2.43 -14.48
CA GLY A 91 -6.24 -1.68 -13.80
C GLY A 91 -5.80 -1.12 -12.46
N LEU A 92 -6.37 0.04 -12.09
CA LEU A 92 -5.99 0.74 -10.87
C LEU A 92 -6.14 -0.13 -9.62
N TRP A 93 -7.27 -0.82 -9.46
CA TRP A 93 -7.53 -1.67 -8.31
C TRP A 93 -6.64 -2.90 -8.26
N ASN A 94 -6.26 -3.43 -9.41
CA ASN A 94 -5.31 -4.54 -9.52
C ASN A 94 -3.93 -4.11 -9.03
N VAL A 95 -3.49 -2.90 -9.40
CA VAL A 95 -2.24 -2.30 -8.91
C VAL A 95 -2.29 -2.05 -7.40
N VAL A 96 -3.39 -1.50 -6.88
CA VAL A 96 -3.60 -1.29 -5.44
C VAL A 96 -3.47 -2.61 -4.66
N PHE A 97 -4.12 -3.66 -5.14
CA PHE A 97 -4.03 -4.99 -4.54
C PHE A 97 -2.61 -5.56 -4.64
N ALA A 98 -1.96 -5.44 -5.79
CA ALA A 98 -0.61 -5.95 -6.01
C ALA A 98 0.43 -5.29 -5.11
N VAL A 99 0.40 -3.95 -4.98
CA VAL A 99 1.29 -3.19 -4.10
C VAL A 99 1.03 -3.53 -2.63
N GLY A 100 -0.24 -3.62 -2.22
CA GLY A 100 -0.62 -4.02 -0.87
C GLY A 100 -0.17 -5.45 -0.54
N LEU A 101 -0.31 -6.40 -1.47
CA LEU A 101 0.17 -7.77 -1.31
C LEU A 101 1.70 -7.84 -1.17
N ALA A 102 2.41 -7.07 -1.99
CA ALA A 102 3.87 -7.03 -1.94
C ALA A 102 4.41 -6.38 -0.64
N SER A 103 3.61 -5.58 0.06
CA SER A 103 3.99 -4.98 1.35
C SER A 103 3.71 -5.89 2.55
N ILE A 104 2.90 -6.96 2.41
CA ILE A 104 2.56 -7.89 3.51
C ILE A 104 3.81 -8.40 4.25
N PRO A 105 4.86 -8.93 3.60
CA PRO A 105 6.01 -9.48 4.29
C PRO A 105 6.74 -8.44 5.14
N HIS A 106 6.82 -7.19 4.67
CA HIS A 106 7.40 -6.08 5.42
C HIS A 106 6.64 -5.84 6.74
N PHE A 107 5.32 -5.66 6.67
CA PHE A 107 4.50 -5.47 7.86
C PHE A 107 4.52 -6.70 8.76
N ALA A 108 4.37 -7.90 8.20
CA ALA A 108 4.36 -9.14 8.97
C ALA A 108 5.65 -9.33 9.79
N ARG A 109 6.81 -9.00 9.22
CA ARG A 109 8.11 -9.13 9.91
C ARG A 109 8.22 -8.18 11.11
N ILE A 110 7.87 -6.91 10.93
CA ILE A 110 7.96 -5.92 12.01
C ILE A 110 6.96 -6.25 13.11
N ILE A 111 5.72 -6.55 12.72
CA ILE A 111 4.64 -6.84 13.66
C ILE A 111 4.89 -8.16 14.41
N ARG A 112 5.46 -9.17 13.74
CA ARG A 112 5.89 -10.38 14.41
C ARG A 112 6.92 -10.09 15.49
N SER A 113 7.93 -9.27 15.21
CA SER A 113 8.96 -8.91 16.20
C SER A 113 8.35 -8.18 17.40
N ALA A 114 7.45 -7.21 17.15
CA ALA A 114 6.75 -6.51 18.21
C ALA A 114 5.84 -7.43 19.04
N ALA A 115 5.12 -8.34 18.38
CA ALA A 115 4.23 -9.29 19.04
C ALA A 115 5.00 -10.28 19.93
N LEU A 116 6.19 -10.72 19.53
CA LEU A 116 7.06 -11.56 20.37
C LEU A 116 7.47 -10.84 21.65
N GLN A 117 7.85 -9.56 21.57
CA GLN A 117 8.23 -8.77 22.74
C GLN A 117 7.06 -8.62 23.74
N VAL A 118 5.85 -8.38 23.22
CA VAL A 118 4.64 -8.27 24.06
C VAL A 118 4.27 -9.63 24.66
N LYS A 119 4.42 -10.71 23.91
CA LYS A 119 4.11 -12.08 24.36
C LYS A 119 4.92 -12.50 25.58
N GLU A 120 6.14 -12.00 25.72
CA GLU A 120 7.05 -12.32 26.84
C GLU A 120 6.75 -11.50 28.12
N GLN A 121 5.76 -10.61 28.08
CA GLN A 121 5.40 -9.80 29.23
C GLN A 121 4.63 -10.62 30.30
N PRO A 122 4.92 -10.40 31.61
CA PRO A 122 4.32 -11.18 32.71
C PRO A 122 2.78 -11.15 32.74
N TYR A 123 2.16 -10.05 32.30
CA TYR A 123 0.70 -9.96 32.25
C TYR A 123 0.08 -10.86 31.20
N ILE A 124 0.78 -11.19 30.10
CA ILE A 124 0.32 -12.15 29.09
C ILE A 124 0.34 -13.57 29.69
N GLU A 125 1.38 -13.90 30.45
CA GLU A 125 1.44 -15.19 31.17
C GLU A 125 0.30 -15.30 32.18
N ALA A 126 0.00 -14.25 32.92
CA ALA A 126 -1.15 -14.20 33.79
C ALA A 126 -2.48 -14.44 33.07
N CYS A 127 -2.67 -13.85 31.87
CA CYS A 127 -3.84 -14.10 31.04
C CYS A 127 -3.96 -15.58 30.61
N VAL A 128 -2.84 -16.22 30.26
CA VAL A 128 -2.80 -17.64 29.89
C VAL A 128 -3.19 -18.49 31.12
N ASN A 129 -2.62 -18.20 32.30
CA ASN A 129 -2.91 -18.92 33.54
C ASN A 129 -4.36 -18.75 34.01
N MET A 130 -4.99 -17.62 33.69
CA MET A 130 -6.43 -17.39 33.90
C MET A 130 -7.33 -18.10 32.87
N GLY A 131 -6.75 -18.82 31.90
CA GLY A 131 -7.50 -19.58 30.90
C GLY A 131 -8.05 -18.76 29.73
N PHE A 132 -7.52 -17.58 29.45
CA PHE A 132 -7.96 -16.79 28.31
C PHE A 132 -7.65 -17.50 26.99
N GLY A 133 -8.62 -17.53 26.08
CA GLY A 133 -8.45 -18.13 24.77
C GLY A 133 -7.41 -17.38 23.91
N LYS A 134 -6.70 -18.11 23.06
CA LYS A 134 -5.61 -17.57 22.20
C LYS A 134 -6.04 -16.34 21.39
N ILE A 135 -7.22 -16.39 20.73
CA ILE A 135 -7.74 -15.28 19.92
C ILE A 135 -7.96 -14.04 20.80
N ARG A 136 -8.51 -14.22 22.00
CA ARG A 136 -8.73 -13.12 22.94
C ARG A 136 -7.41 -12.46 23.34
N ILE A 137 -6.37 -13.23 23.60
CA ILE A 137 -5.06 -12.70 23.96
C ILE A 137 -4.46 -11.92 22.77
N MET A 138 -4.52 -12.46 21.56
CA MET A 138 -3.99 -11.79 20.37
C MET A 138 -4.68 -10.46 20.10
N PHE A 139 -6.02 -10.42 20.12
CA PHE A 139 -6.76 -9.21 19.72
C PHE A 139 -6.97 -8.21 20.86
N ASN A 140 -7.11 -8.66 22.12
CA ASN A 140 -7.42 -7.77 23.23
C ASN A 140 -6.19 -7.38 24.07
N HIS A 141 -5.08 -8.10 23.91
CA HIS A 141 -3.88 -7.83 24.71
C HIS A 141 -2.64 -7.55 23.84
N ILE A 142 -2.36 -8.34 22.80
CA ILE A 142 -1.19 -8.12 21.95
C ILE A 142 -1.43 -6.95 20.98
N LEU A 143 -2.48 -7.03 20.16
CA LEU A 143 -2.76 -6.04 19.12
C LEU A 143 -2.85 -4.59 19.66
N PRO A 144 -3.57 -4.30 20.76
CA PRO A 144 -3.61 -2.93 21.28
C PRO A 144 -2.24 -2.41 21.74
N ASN A 145 -1.39 -3.28 22.29
CA ASN A 145 -0.06 -2.87 22.74
C ASN A 145 0.92 -2.57 21.60
N ILE A 146 0.77 -3.23 20.45
CA ILE A 146 1.60 -2.98 19.27
C ILE A 146 0.97 -1.96 18.32
N PHE A 147 -0.27 -1.50 18.58
CA PHE A 147 -1.00 -0.58 17.72
C PHE A 147 -0.25 0.73 17.43
N PRO A 148 0.45 1.36 18.39
CA PRO A 148 1.29 2.53 18.10
C PRO A 148 2.35 2.24 17.03
N ILE A 149 2.99 1.08 17.07
CA ILE A 149 3.99 0.65 16.07
C ILE A 149 3.33 0.49 14.70
N ILE A 150 2.13 -0.11 14.67
CA ILE A 150 1.34 -0.29 13.44
C ILE A 150 1.06 1.06 12.76
N ILE A 151 0.63 2.06 13.53
CA ILE A 151 0.35 3.40 12.97
C ILE A 151 1.62 4.03 12.39
N VAL A 152 2.73 3.96 13.12
CA VAL A 152 4.00 4.55 12.66
C VAL A 152 4.46 3.94 11.36
N ILE A 153 4.53 2.60 11.26
CA ILE A 153 4.97 1.94 10.04
C ILE A 153 3.99 2.15 8.87
N ALA A 154 2.67 2.19 9.13
CA ALA A 154 1.68 2.48 8.10
C ALA A 154 1.85 3.87 7.50
N THR A 155 2.08 4.88 8.35
CA THR A 155 2.27 6.26 7.88
C THR A 155 3.59 6.44 7.14
N MET A 156 4.66 5.75 7.54
CA MET A 156 5.94 5.78 6.84
C MET A 156 5.85 5.12 5.45
N ASP A 157 5.13 4.00 5.34
CA ASP A 157 5.00 3.26 4.08
C ASP A 157 4.02 3.91 3.08
N LEU A 158 3.18 4.84 3.52
CA LEU A 158 2.19 5.48 2.66
C LEU A 158 2.83 6.17 1.45
N GLY A 159 3.92 6.92 1.67
CA GLY A 159 4.65 7.58 0.58
C GLY A 159 5.21 6.58 -0.44
N GLY A 160 5.79 5.48 0.05
CA GLY A 160 6.31 4.40 -0.80
C GLY A 160 5.23 3.71 -1.63
N ALA A 161 4.06 3.47 -1.03
CA ALA A 161 2.91 2.88 -1.74
C ALA A 161 2.39 3.79 -2.85
N ILE A 162 2.24 5.11 -2.57
CA ILE A 162 1.82 6.08 -3.59
C ILE A 162 2.80 6.12 -4.76
N ILE A 163 4.12 6.15 -4.48
CA ILE A 163 5.16 6.15 -5.51
C ILE A 163 5.09 4.85 -6.33
N SER A 164 4.93 3.71 -5.69
CA SER A 164 4.85 2.41 -6.36
C SER A 164 3.63 2.31 -7.28
N ILE A 165 2.46 2.74 -6.81
CA ILE A 165 1.21 2.78 -7.60
C ILE A 165 1.38 3.73 -8.79
N ALA A 166 1.89 4.94 -8.55
CA ALA A 166 2.13 5.92 -9.61
C ALA A 166 3.14 5.41 -10.65
N SER A 167 4.18 4.69 -10.22
CA SER A 167 5.17 4.09 -11.13
C SER A 167 4.56 3.00 -12.01
N LEU A 168 3.71 2.13 -11.45
CA LEU A 168 2.99 1.12 -12.23
C LEU A 168 1.95 1.75 -13.17
N SER A 169 1.27 2.81 -12.74
CA SER A 169 0.36 3.59 -13.59
C SER A 169 1.10 4.31 -14.72
N PHE A 170 2.30 4.84 -14.44
CA PHE A 170 3.18 5.44 -15.45
C PHE A 170 3.59 4.44 -16.53
N LEU A 171 3.79 3.17 -16.17
CA LEU A 171 4.04 2.08 -17.10
C LEU A 171 2.80 1.61 -17.86
N GLY A 172 1.63 2.23 -17.63
CA GLY A 172 0.37 1.89 -18.28
C GLY A 172 -0.39 0.72 -17.65
N LEU A 173 0.06 0.23 -16.49
CA LEU A 173 -0.54 -0.93 -15.81
C LEU A 173 -1.65 -0.56 -14.82
N GLY A 174 -1.72 0.72 -14.42
CA GLY A 174 -2.66 1.23 -13.40
C GLY A 174 -3.88 1.90 -14.00
N ALA A 175 -4.12 3.16 -13.59
CA ALA A 175 -5.23 3.97 -14.04
C ALA A 175 -5.23 4.19 -15.54
N GLN A 176 -6.39 4.03 -16.15
CA GLN A 176 -6.60 4.26 -17.58
C GLN A 176 -7.27 5.62 -17.81
N PRO A 177 -6.98 6.31 -18.93
CA PRO A 177 -7.72 7.53 -19.27
C PRO A 177 -9.24 7.27 -19.28
N PRO A 178 -10.04 8.22 -18.78
CA PRO A 178 -9.76 9.61 -18.42
C PRO A 178 -9.39 9.87 -16.95
N GLU A 179 -9.13 8.86 -16.13
CA GLU A 179 -8.88 9.00 -14.70
C GLU A 179 -7.68 9.92 -14.41
N PRO A 180 -7.84 10.92 -13.51
CA PRO A 180 -6.79 11.89 -13.19
C PRO A 180 -5.85 11.36 -12.09
N GLU A 181 -5.28 10.17 -12.27
CA GLU A 181 -4.29 9.61 -11.36
C GLU A 181 -2.88 10.15 -11.71
N TRP A 182 -2.07 10.49 -10.71
CA TRP A 182 -0.80 11.21 -10.92
C TRP A 182 0.19 10.46 -11.79
N GLY A 183 0.31 9.14 -11.67
CA GLY A 183 1.19 8.32 -12.52
C GLY A 183 0.75 8.28 -13.98
N ALA A 184 -0.55 8.12 -14.22
CA ALA A 184 -1.13 8.16 -15.56
C ALA A 184 -1.01 9.57 -16.19
N MET A 185 -1.18 10.64 -15.38
CA MET A 185 -0.96 12.01 -15.85
C MET A 185 0.50 12.25 -16.23
N LEU A 186 1.45 11.74 -15.45
CA LEU A 186 2.89 11.84 -15.75
C LEU A 186 3.23 11.10 -17.06
N SER A 187 2.66 9.92 -17.27
CA SER A 187 2.83 9.14 -18.51
C SER A 187 2.37 9.93 -19.73
N SER A 188 1.19 10.54 -19.67
CA SER A 188 0.64 11.38 -20.75
C SER A 188 1.49 12.64 -20.99
N GLY A 189 2.02 13.26 -19.93
CA GLY A 189 2.87 14.45 -20.02
C GLY A 189 4.25 14.18 -20.64
N ARG A 190 4.75 12.95 -20.57
CA ARG A 190 6.05 12.56 -21.15
C ARG A 190 6.10 12.79 -22.66
N GLU A 191 5.00 12.53 -23.37
CA GLU A 191 4.93 12.72 -24.82
C GLU A 191 5.13 14.20 -25.20
N LEU A 192 4.63 15.14 -24.41
CA LEU A 192 4.81 16.58 -24.62
C LEU A 192 6.24 17.04 -24.34
N SER A 193 6.93 16.43 -23.40
CA SER A 193 8.31 16.75 -23.05
C SER A 193 9.28 16.50 -24.21
N LEU A 194 9.02 15.49 -25.03
CA LEU A 194 9.87 15.13 -26.19
C LEU A 194 9.71 16.07 -27.40
N ILE A 195 8.67 16.89 -27.42
CA ILE A 195 8.39 17.81 -28.54
C ILE A 195 9.17 19.13 -28.37
N HIS A 196 9.61 19.46 -27.17
CA HIS A 196 10.28 20.72 -26.81
C HIS A 196 11.80 20.59 -26.63
N ILE A 197 12.37 19.46 -26.97
CA ILE A 197 13.83 19.23 -27.06
C ILE A 197 14.20 19.11 -28.54
#